data_d0c29d19328664f7069262e56c190e31
#
_entry.id   d0c29d19328664f7069262e56c190e31
#
_cell.length_a   1.000
_cell.length_b   1.000
_cell.length_c   1.000
_cell.angle_alpha   90.00
_cell.angle_beta   90.00
_cell.angle_gamma   90.00
#
_symmetry.space_group_name_H-M   'P 1'
#
loop_
_entity.id
_entity.type
_entity.pdbx_description
1 polymer ?
#
loop_
_entity_poly.entity_id
_entity_poly.type
_entity_poly.pdbx_seq_one_letter_code
_entity_poly.pdbx_strand_id
1 'polypeptide(L)'
;MAQKKDAPSVADCLRKTLSKCPVWACTFALTLFSLSAVSQTAEDVEDAADFLDASVEMAKSAPQPATLRVGVYYSPLFTFRTDLMDVTIERLKNAMPSYAFQVVPLSEFDLTLAAVKHEVDLFVVSSGLYTYLEASGATALAVRKSPQAKDPGRAMGAVFIARADDASITSTSDLRSKRVAALSPQSFAGWIVTLGEISNITQYPKNYFGKAYFKDESGMPIVEAVLNKEVDFGILRTCEIEALVSRGLVAPNTLKVVGKKPEDVFACLRSYDLYPDLIFAAQADLSPDIKRRVAAALLSMPTTESGYGWTLGANLSETRHLVERLGFSPTVRTTGSSVIIDRYKYALLIGVLLLLAAVFYSFAVSRTVARRTKKLVEVIDEKSELEKTARIDRERLSQLERAGFVSEISSMIAHELRQPVASLINYADGL
;
A
#
# COMPACT_ATOMS: atom_id res chain seq x y z
N MET A 1 -8.63 38.76 -73.02
CA MET A 1 -9.00 39.02 -71.65
C MET A 1 -8.83 37.72 -70.84
N ALA A 2 -7.68 37.55 -70.26
CA ALA A 2 -7.36 36.36 -69.40
C ALA A 2 -7.45 36.78 -67.91
N GLN A 3 -8.41 36.18 -67.22
CA GLN A 3 -8.54 36.34 -65.75
C GLN A 3 -7.40 35.65 -65.03
N LYS A 4 -6.63 36.44 -64.31
CA LYS A 4 -5.61 35.98 -63.39
C LYS A 4 -6.34 35.34 -62.18
N LYS A 5 -6.25 34.00 -62.01
CA LYS A 5 -6.66 33.32 -60.81
C LYS A 5 -5.61 33.56 -59.76
N ASP A 6 -5.97 34.31 -58.73
CA ASP A 6 -5.16 34.47 -57.55
C ASP A 6 -4.95 33.10 -56.85
N ALA A 7 -3.70 32.74 -56.66
CA ALA A 7 -3.35 31.57 -55.89
C ALA A 7 -3.73 31.81 -54.40
N PRO A 8 -4.28 30.84 -53.69
CA PRO A 8 -4.59 31.01 -52.26
C PRO A 8 -3.32 31.30 -51.48
N SER A 9 -3.41 32.25 -50.54
CA SER A 9 -2.27 32.65 -49.70
C SER A 9 -1.81 31.46 -48.86
N VAL A 10 -0.50 31.42 -48.61
CA VAL A 10 0.12 30.37 -47.77
C VAL A 10 -0.56 30.27 -46.40
N ALA A 11 -1.11 31.40 -45.91
CA ALA A 11 -1.87 31.47 -44.66
C ALA A 11 -3.18 30.64 -44.70
N ASP A 12 -3.89 30.60 -45.83
CA ASP A 12 -5.13 29.83 -45.97
C ASP A 12 -4.87 28.31 -46.09
N CYS A 13 -3.72 27.91 -46.63
CA CYS A 13 -3.30 26.53 -46.70
C CYS A 13 -2.89 25.99 -45.33
N LEU A 14 -2.16 26.80 -44.52
CA LEU A 14 -1.75 26.46 -43.15
C LEU A 14 -2.93 26.39 -42.20
N ARG A 15 -3.93 27.28 -42.33
CA ARG A 15 -5.13 27.25 -41.49
C ARG A 15 -5.98 25.98 -41.64
N LYS A 16 -6.01 25.38 -42.86
CA LYS A 16 -6.75 24.14 -43.12
C LYS A 16 -6.00 22.88 -42.67
N THR A 17 -4.67 22.92 -42.61
CA THR A 17 -3.85 21.76 -42.25
C THR A 17 -3.65 21.67 -40.74
N LEU A 18 -3.49 22.79 -40.02
CA LEU A 18 -3.25 22.83 -38.57
C LEU A 18 -4.48 22.45 -37.71
N SER A 19 -5.70 22.55 -38.25
CA SER A 19 -6.91 22.16 -37.51
C SER A 19 -7.09 20.64 -37.35
N LYS A 20 -6.20 19.82 -37.93
CA LYS A 20 -6.29 18.34 -37.89
C LYS A 20 -5.01 17.62 -37.50
N CYS A 21 -3.94 18.34 -37.12
CA CYS A 21 -2.68 17.70 -36.70
C CYS A 21 -2.53 17.60 -35.16
N PRO A 22 -2.05 16.46 -34.63
CA PRO A 22 -1.69 16.35 -33.23
C PRO A 22 -0.45 17.20 -32.89
N VAL A 23 -0.40 17.73 -31.68
CA VAL A 23 0.56 18.76 -31.18
C VAL A 23 2.04 18.46 -31.47
N TRP A 24 2.46 17.20 -31.51
CA TRP A 24 3.84 16.81 -31.79
C TRP A 24 4.24 16.89 -33.27
N ALA A 25 3.29 16.84 -34.20
CA ALA A 25 3.57 17.03 -35.62
C ALA A 25 3.78 18.51 -36.00
N CYS A 26 3.20 19.44 -35.20
CA CYS A 26 3.43 20.87 -35.39
C CYS A 26 4.85 21.31 -35.00
N THR A 27 5.48 20.68 -34.00
CA THR A 27 6.86 21.01 -33.61
C THR A 27 7.89 20.56 -34.64
N PHE A 28 7.65 19.50 -35.38
CA PHE A 28 8.56 19.03 -36.43
C PHE A 28 8.47 19.86 -37.73
N ALA A 29 7.28 20.39 -38.05
CA ALA A 29 7.10 21.28 -39.19
C ALA A 29 7.74 22.67 -38.96
N LEU A 30 7.79 23.14 -37.71
CA LEU A 30 8.37 24.42 -37.34
C LEU A 30 9.91 24.44 -37.43
N THR A 31 10.58 23.31 -37.21
CA THR A 31 12.05 23.21 -37.32
C THR A 31 12.55 23.14 -38.77
N LEU A 32 11.72 22.69 -39.72
CA LEU A 32 12.07 22.67 -41.14
C LEU A 32 11.81 24.01 -41.85
N PHE A 33 10.90 24.84 -41.29
CA PHE A 33 10.57 26.15 -41.88
C PHE A 33 11.59 27.23 -41.53
N SER A 34 12.37 27.07 -40.48
CA SER A 34 13.38 28.06 -40.03
C SER A 34 14.66 28.11 -40.89
N LEU A 35 14.85 27.16 -41.83
CA LEU A 35 16.07 27.14 -42.66
C LEU A 35 15.88 27.74 -44.08
N SER A 36 14.68 28.12 -44.49
CA SER A 36 14.44 28.63 -45.86
C SER A 36 13.97 30.10 -45.95
N ALA A 37 13.89 30.80 -44.79
CA ALA A 37 13.35 32.17 -44.76
C ALA A 37 14.40 33.25 -44.39
N VAL A 38 15.55 33.28 -45.11
CA VAL A 38 16.59 34.32 -44.89
C VAL A 38 16.40 35.54 -45.81
N SER A 39 15.21 35.70 -46.45
CA SER A 39 14.98 36.90 -47.29
C SER A 39 13.54 37.41 -47.27
N GLN A 40 12.92 37.54 -46.08
CA GLN A 40 11.65 38.23 -45.92
C GLN A 40 11.76 39.40 -44.98
N THR A 41 10.99 40.49 -45.26
CA THR A 41 11.05 41.78 -44.56
C THR A 41 10.62 41.66 -43.10
N ALA A 42 11.03 42.60 -42.26
CA ALA A 42 10.76 42.58 -40.85
C ALA A 42 9.26 42.48 -40.42
N GLU A 43 8.34 42.97 -41.28
CA GLU A 43 6.89 42.90 -41.03
C GLU A 43 6.37 41.44 -41.15
N ASP A 44 6.91 40.63 -42.05
CA ASP A 44 6.50 39.22 -42.15
C ASP A 44 6.96 38.34 -40.98
N VAL A 45 7.99 38.78 -40.26
CA VAL A 45 8.55 38.10 -39.05
C VAL A 45 7.73 38.41 -37.80
N GLU A 46 7.19 39.62 -37.70
CA GLU A 46 6.34 40.05 -36.56
C GLU A 46 4.97 39.38 -36.62
N ASP A 47 4.35 39.32 -37.80
CA ASP A 47 3.09 38.55 -38.06
C ASP A 47 3.25 37.04 -37.81
N ALA A 48 4.43 36.46 -38.09
CA ALA A 48 4.73 35.05 -37.83
C ALA A 48 4.93 34.77 -36.35
N ALA A 49 5.52 35.70 -35.57
CA ALA A 49 5.71 35.61 -34.15
C ALA A 49 4.38 35.70 -33.39
N ASP A 50 3.52 36.64 -33.76
CA ASP A 50 2.15 36.78 -33.19
C ASP A 50 1.28 35.57 -33.47
N PHE A 51 1.41 34.96 -34.67
CA PHE A 51 0.71 33.72 -35.02
C PHE A 51 1.24 32.51 -34.22
N LEU A 52 2.55 32.45 -33.93
CA LEU A 52 3.15 31.42 -33.12
C LEU A 52 2.71 31.55 -31.66
N ASP A 53 2.72 32.76 -31.10
CA ASP A 53 2.25 33.02 -29.72
C ASP A 53 0.75 32.71 -29.58
N ALA A 54 -0.07 33.10 -30.53
CA ALA A 54 -1.50 32.74 -30.54
C ALA A 54 -1.73 31.23 -30.66
N SER A 55 -0.90 30.51 -31.44
CA SER A 55 -1.00 29.07 -31.59
C SER A 55 -0.48 28.33 -30.34
N VAL A 56 0.52 28.85 -29.65
CA VAL A 56 1.01 28.31 -28.38
C VAL A 56 -0.01 28.57 -27.26
N GLU A 57 -0.67 29.70 -27.26
CA GLU A 57 -1.70 30.04 -26.29
C GLU A 57 -2.99 29.23 -26.51
N MET A 58 -3.39 28.99 -27.78
CA MET A 58 -4.48 28.05 -28.12
C MET A 58 -4.12 26.61 -27.78
N ALA A 59 -2.87 26.18 -27.93
CA ALA A 59 -2.43 24.85 -27.52
C ALA A 59 -2.39 24.68 -25.98
N LYS A 60 -2.11 25.76 -25.24
CA LYS A 60 -2.20 25.80 -23.76
C LYS A 60 -3.63 25.84 -23.24
N SER A 61 -4.57 26.39 -24.02
CA SER A 61 -5.99 26.49 -23.66
C SER A 61 -6.83 25.28 -24.08
N ALA A 62 -6.26 24.31 -24.83
CA ALA A 62 -6.94 23.07 -25.13
C ALA A 62 -7.18 22.29 -23.82
N PRO A 63 -8.42 21.88 -23.50
CA PRO A 63 -8.70 21.10 -22.31
C PRO A 63 -7.87 19.80 -22.38
N GLN A 64 -7.01 19.61 -21.39
CA GLN A 64 -6.24 18.37 -21.32
C GLN A 64 -7.22 17.18 -21.21
N PRO A 65 -6.99 16.09 -21.97
CA PRO A 65 -7.87 14.94 -21.94
C PRO A 65 -7.92 14.40 -20.50
N ALA A 66 -9.14 14.15 -20.01
CA ALA A 66 -9.31 13.50 -18.70
C ALA A 66 -8.59 12.16 -18.70
N THR A 67 -7.78 11.89 -17.70
CA THR A 67 -7.00 10.66 -17.61
C THR A 67 -7.81 9.56 -16.94
N LEU A 68 -7.90 8.40 -17.60
CA LEU A 68 -8.43 7.15 -17.04
C LEU A 68 -7.27 6.22 -16.71
N ARG A 69 -7.15 5.84 -15.44
CA ARG A 69 -6.11 4.93 -14.95
C ARG A 69 -6.58 3.50 -15.08
N VAL A 70 -5.81 2.68 -15.80
CA VAL A 70 -6.11 1.27 -16.06
C VAL A 70 -5.16 0.41 -15.25
N GLY A 71 -5.61 -0.13 -14.13
CA GLY A 71 -4.87 -1.09 -13.32
C GLY A 71 -4.79 -2.44 -14.02
N VAL A 72 -3.58 -2.96 -14.20
CA VAL A 72 -3.37 -4.25 -14.86
C VAL A 72 -2.48 -5.12 -14.00
N TYR A 73 -2.94 -6.34 -13.74
CA TYR A 73 -2.11 -7.34 -13.08
C TYR A 73 -0.82 -7.58 -13.89
N TYR A 74 0.31 -7.39 -13.22
CA TYR A 74 1.62 -7.59 -13.82
C TYR A 74 2.16 -8.98 -13.48
N SER A 75 2.46 -9.78 -14.50
CA SER A 75 3.24 -11.02 -14.36
C SER A 75 4.36 -11.02 -15.40
N PRO A 76 5.64 -11.15 -14.98
CA PRO A 76 6.79 -11.09 -15.90
C PRO A 76 6.79 -12.17 -16.98
N LEU A 77 6.17 -13.32 -16.72
CA LEU A 77 6.14 -14.46 -17.63
C LEU A 77 4.91 -14.52 -18.54
N PHE A 78 3.87 -13.75 -18.24
CA PHE A 78 2.68 -13.70 -19.10
C PHE A 78 2.84 -12.63 -20.17
N THR A 79 2.86 -13.06 -21.43
CA THR A 79 2.77 -12.20 -22.64
C THR A 79 1.43 -11.45 -22.72
N PHE A 80 0.51 -11.70 -21.81
CA PHE A 80 -0.78 -11.05 -21.70
C PHE A 80 -0.72 -9.52 -21.83
N ARG A 81 0.33 -8.89 -21.31
CA ARG A 81 0.47 -7.44 -21.37
C ARG A 81 0.84 -6.94 -22.76
N THR A 82 1.72 -7.66 -23.48
CA THR A 82 2.19 -7.21 -24.81
C THR A 82 1.17 -7.48 -25.90
N ASP A 83 0.58 -8.66 -25.92
CA ASP A 83 -0.30 -9.09 -27.01
C ASP A 83 -1.72 -8.51 -26.92
N LEU A 84 -2.36 -8.56 -25.74
CA LEU A 84 -3.74 -8.15 -25.60
C LEU A 84 -3.87 -6.73 -25.08
N MET A 85 -3.09 -6.36 -24.04
CA MET A 85 -3.31 -5.08 -23.38
C MET A 85 -2.85 -3.89 -24.20
N ASP A 86 -1.75 -3.99 -24.94
CA ASP A 86 -1.28 -2.89 -25.78
C ASP A 86 -2.28 -2.62 -26.90
N VAL A 87 -2.78 -3.68 -27.56
CA VAL A 87 -3.85 -3.57 -28.56
C VAL A 87 -5.15 -3.04 -27.95
N THR A 88 -5.49 -3.46 -26.74
CA THR A 88 -6.67 -2.97 -26.02
C THR A 88 -6.57 -1.48 -25.71
N ILE A 89 -5.45 -1.02 -25.18
CA ILE A 89 -5.24 0.40 -24.86
C ILE A 89 -5.24 1.25 -26.12
N GLU A 90 -4.64 0.79 -27.20
CA GLU A 90 -4.70 1.48 -28.49
C GLU A 90 -6.14 1.58 -29.03
N ARG A 91 -6.91 0.50 -28.93
CA ARG A 91 -8.32 0.49 -29.31
C ARG A 91 -9.15 1.47 -28.47
N LEU A 92 -8.91 1.53 -27.16
CA LEU A 92 -9.59 2.47 -26.26
C LEU A 92 -9.24 3.93 -26.60
N LYS A 93 -7.96 4.24 -26.86
CA LYS A 93 -7.53 5.58 -27.29
C LYS A 93 -8.23 6.00 -28.59
N ASN A 94 -8.31 5.11 -29.57
CA ASN A 94 -8.96 5.37 -30.84
C ASN A 94 -10.49 5.55 -30.70
N ALA A 95 -11.14 4.77 -29.83
CA ALA A 95 -12.58 4.87 -29.58
C ALA A 95 -12.97 6.07 -28.71
N MET A 96 -12.04 6.57 -27.88
CA MET A 96 -12.31 7.63 -26.91
C MET A 96 -11.17 8.67 -26.90
N PRO A 97 -10.97 9.44 -28.00
CA PRO A 97 -9.84 10.38 -28.13
C PRO A 97 -9.87 11.55 -27.14
N SER A 98 -11.01 11.79 -26.46
CA SER A 98 -11.15 12.79 -25.41
C SER A 98 -10.56 12.34 -24.05
N TYR A 99 -10.08 11.11 -23.95
CA TYR A 99 -9.51 10.55 -22.73
C TYR A 99 -8.08 10.07 -22.97
N ALA A 100 -7.20 10.32 -22.00
CA ALA A 100 -5.89 9.69 -21.92
C ALA A 100 -6.00 8.40 -21.07
N PHE A 101 -5.38 7.30 -21.53
CA PHE A 101 -5.35 6.04 -20.80
C PHE A 101 -3.95 5.82 -20.24
N GLN A 102 -3.85 5.77 -18.91
CA GLN A 102 -2.62 5.49 -18.19
C GLN A 102 -2.66 4.06 -17.63
N VAL A 103 -1.79 3.19 -18.16
CA VAL A 103 -1.65 1.82 -17.64
C VAL A 103 -0.80 1.81 -16.37
N VAL A 104 -1.33 1.24 -15.30
CA VAL A 104 -0.67 1.08 -14.02
C VAL A 104 -0.45 -0.41 -13.77
N PRO A 105 0.78 -0.93 -13.97
CA PRO A 105 1.10 -2.33 -13.69
C PRO A 105 1.21 -2.53 -12.17
N LEU A 106 0.46 -3.49 -11.63
CA LEU A 106 0.35 -3.73 -10.19
C LEU A 106 0.42 -5.24 -9.90
N SER A 107 0.89 -5.59 -8.71
CA SER A 107 0.71 -6.94 -8.17
C SER A 107 -0.77 -7.24 -7.92
N GLU A 108 -1.16 -8.51 -7.78
CA GLU A 108 -2.57 -8.86 -7.50
C GLU A 108 -3.06 -8.22 -6.19
N PHE A 109 -2.17 -8.12 -5.20
CA PHE A 109 -2.46 -7.47 -3.93
C PHE A 109 -2.59 -5.94 -4.08
N ASP A 110 -1.62 -5.30 -4.73
CA ASP A 110 -1.63 -3.84 -4.91
C ASP A 110 -2.79 -3.40 -5.80
N LEU A 111 -3.15 -4.21 -6.82
CA LEU A 111 -4.31 -3.96 -7.67
C LEU A 111 -5.63 -4.02 -6.89
N THR A 112 -5.73 -4.99 -5.96
CA THR A 112 -6.87 -5.07 -5.05
C THR A 112 -6.99 -3.79 -4.21
N LEU A 113 -5.87 -3.36 -3.65
CA LEU A 113 -5.82 -2.16 -2.82
C LEU A 113 -6.13 -0.89 -3.61
N ALA A 114 -5.55 -0.76 -4.82
CA ALA A 114 -5.78 0.37 -5.71
C ALA A 114 -7.26 0.44 -6.17
N ALA A 115 -7.88 -0.71 -6.47
CA ALA A 115 -9.28 -0.76 -6.82
C ALA A 115 -10.19 -0.37 -5.63
N VAL A 116 -9.91 -0.86 -4.43
CA VAL A 116 -10.67 -0.50 -3.21
C VAL A 116 -10.52 0.96 -2.84
N LYS A 117 -9.34 1.55 -3.08
CA LYS A 117 -9.06 2.97 -2.80
C LYS A 117 -9.46 3.92 -3.92
N HIS A 118 -10.04 3.42 -5.02
CA HIS A 118 -10.35 4.21 -6.23
C HIS A 118 -9.11 4.90 -6.84
N GLU A 119 -7.93 4.27 -6.71
CA GLU A 119 -6.69 4.74 -7.33
C GLU A 119 -6.59 4.34 -8.81
N VAL A 120 -7.46 3.45 -9.27
CA VAL A 120 -7.64 3.04 -10.67
C VAL A 120 -9.11 3.14 -11.06
N ASP A 121 -9.40 3.56 -12.30
CA ASP A 121 -10.76 3.79 -12.79
C ASP A 121 -11.30 2.56 -13.55
N LEU A 122 -10.39 1.88 -14.23
CA LEU A 122 -10.58 0.63 -14.96
C LEU A 122 -9.55 -0.37 -14.49
N PHE A 123 -9.86 -1.67 -14.51
CA PHE A 123 -8.89 -2.67 -14.08
C PHE A 123 -9.14 -4.04 -14.70
N VAL A 124 -8.05 -4.79 -14.87
CA VAL A 124 -8.07 -6.17 -15.37
C VAL A 124 -7.63 -7.10 -14.25
N VAL A 125 -8.55 -7.94 -13.80
CA VAL A 125 -8.40 -8.78 -12.62
C VAL A 125 -8.84 -10.21 -12.87
N SER A 126 -8.39 -11.16 -12.02
CA SER A 126 -8.92 -12.52 -12.02
C SER A 126 -10.42 -12.53 -11.68
N SER A 127 -11.15 -13.54 -12.17
CA SER A 127 -12.57 -13.69 -11.84
C SER A 127 -12.82 -13.78 -10.33
N GLY A 128 -11.90 -14.40 -9.59
CA GLY A 128 -12.00 -14.45 -8.12
C GLY A 128 -11.87 -13.09 -7.46
N LEU A 129 -10.91 -12.29 -7.88
CA LEU A 129 -10.77 -10.92 -7.37
C LEU A 129 -11.95 -10.03 -7.80
N TYR A 130 -12.44 -10.21 -9.02
CA TYR A 130 -13.61 -9.47 -9.48
C TYR A 130 -14.84 -9.75 -8.59
N THR A 131 -15.13 -11.00 -8.22
CA THR A 131 -16.27 -11.30 -7.35
C THR A 131 -16.17 -10.61 -5.98
N TYR A 132 -14.96 -10.37 -5.51
CA TYR A 132 -14.72 -9.56 -4.32
C TYR A 132 -15.02 -8.06 -4.56
N LEU A 133 -14.55 -7.50 -5.67
CA LEU A 133 -14.75 -6.09 -6.02
C LEU A 133 -16.19 -5.78 -6.48
N GLU A 134 -16.90 -6.77 -7.05
CA GLU A 134 -18.32 -6.69 -7.42
C GLU A 134 -19.19 -6.28 -6.21
N ALA A 135 -18.89 -6.80 -5.03
CA ALA A 135 -19.59 -6.44 -3.80
C ALA A 135 -19.40 -4.96 -3.40
N SER A 136 -18.35 -4.31 -3.89
CA SER A 136 -18.09 -2.86 -3.75
C SER A 136 -18.69 -2.05 -4.91
N GLY A 137 -19.45 -2.68 -5.82
CA GLY A 137 -20.15 -2.04 -6.95
C GLY A 137 -19.33 -2.00 -8.25
N ALA A 138 -18.18 -2.65 -8.33
CA ALA A 138 -17.44 -2.77 -9.58
C ALA A 138 -18.28 -3.46 -10.67
N THR A 139 -18.13 -3.01 -11.92
CA THR A 139 -18.94 -3.49 -13.05
C THR A 139 -18.04 -4.22 -14.04
N ALA A 140 -18.32 -5.51 -14.32
CA ALA A 140 -17.66 -6.25 -15.41
C ALA A 140 -18.06 -5.67 -16.76
N LEU A 141 -17.10 -5.37 -17.60
CA LEU A 141 -17.30 -4.84 -18.96
C LEU A 141 -17.06 -5.90 -20.02
N ALA A 142 -16.05 -6.75 -19.83
CA ALA A 142 -15.73 -7.86 -20.71
C ALA A 142 -14.94 -8.94 -19.97
N VAL A 143 -14.92 -10.15 -20.52
CA VAL A 143 -14.11 -11.28 -20.06
C VAL A 143 -13.09 -11.62 -21.14
N ARG A 144 -11.87 -11.99 -20.72
CA ARG A 144 -10.82 -12.41 -21.66
C ARG A 144 -11.20 -13.71 -22.36
N LYS A 145 -11.15 -13.69 -23.67
CA LYS A 145 -11.19 -14.88 -24.52
C LYS A 145 -9.75 -15.39 -24.69
N SER A 146 -9.51 -16.65 -24.37
CA SER A 146 -8.23 -17.33 -24.53
C SER A 146 -8.29 -18.33 -25.67
N PRO A 147 -7.27 -18.45 -26.53
CA PRO A 147 -7.22 -19.47 -27.57
C PRO A 147 -7.11 -20.90 -27.02
N GLN A 148 -6.69 -21.06 -25.76
CA GLN A 148 -6.58 -22.36 -25.10
C GLN A 148 -7.93 -22.88 -24.58
N ALA A 149 -8.96 -22.03 -24.47
CA ALA A 149 -10.26 -22.37 -23.94
C ALA A 149 -11.36 -22.27 -24.98
N LYS A 150 -12.20 -23.27 -25.11
CA LYS A 150 -13.41 -23.23 -25.92
C LYS A 150 -14.48 -22.32 -25.32
N ASP A 151 -14.51 -22.25 -23.98
CA ASP A 151 -15.45 -21.45 -23.20
C ASP A 151 -14.67 -20.45 -22.31
N PRO A 152 -14.87 -19.13 -22.47
CA PRO A 152 -14.27 -18.11 -21.58
C PRO A 152 -14.64 -18.28 -20.09
N GLY A 153 -15.75 -18.97 -19.82
CA GLY A 153 -16.17 -19.33 -18.46
C GLY A 153 -15.34 -20.47 -17.85
N ARG A 154 -14.51 -21.14 -18.64
CA ARG A 154 -13.66 -22.27 -18.24
C ARG A 154 -12.25 -22.14 -18.83
N ALA A 155 -11.55 -21.09 -18.47
CA ALA A 155 -10.29 -20.71 -19.10
C ALA A 155 -9.14 -20.45 -18.11
N MET A 156 -9.38 -20.53 -16.80
CA MET A 156 -8.37 -20.32 -15.76
C MET A 156 -8.49 -21.38 -14.67
N GLY A 157 -7.34 -21.90 -14.22
CA GLY A 157 -7.30 -22.90 -13.15
C GLY A 157 -5.88 -23.10 -12.62
N ALA A 158 -5.71 -24.17 -11.83
CA ALA A 158 -4.44 -24.54 -11.24
C ALA A 158 -3.90 -25.85 -11.83
N VAL A 159 -2.57 -25.96 -11.88
CA VAL A 159 -1.85 -27.19 -12.19
C VAL A 159 -0.87 -27.50 -11.07
N PHE A 160 -0.86 -28.74 -10.60
CA PHE A 160 0.08 -29.24 -9.61
C PHE A 160 1.26 -29.89 -10.29
N ILE A 161 2.44 -29.46 -9.92
CA ILE A 161 3.69 -29.98 -10.44
C ILE A 161 4.51 -30.64 -9.32
N ALA A 162 5.07 -31.79 -9.59
CA ALA A 162 6.05 -32.45 -8.74
C ALA A 162 7.22 -32.88 -9.60
N ARG A 163 8.35 -33.27 -8.98
CA ARG A 163 9.47 -33.84 -9.74
C ARG A 163 9.04 -35.14 -10.38
N ALA A 164 9.48 -35.37 -11.59
CA ALA A 164 9.17 -36.60 -12.33
C ALA A 164 9.69 -37.86 -11.63
N ASP A 165 10.84 -37.78 -10.94
CA ASP A 165 11.49 -38.85 -10.19
C ASP A 165 10.87 -39.12 -8.81
N ASP A 166 9.98 -38.26 -8.30
CA ASP A 166 9.39 -38.46 -6.98
C ASP A 166 8.24 -39.46 -7.01
N ALA A 167 8.52 -40.71 -6.67
CA ALA A 167 7.52 -41.80 -6.60
C ALA A 167 6.53 -41.64 -5.43
N SER A 168 6.79 -40.74 -4.45
CA SER A 168 5.91 -40.54 -3.29
C SER A 168 4.67 -39.71 -3.59
N ILE A 169 4.62 -39.03 -4.74
CA ILE A 169 3.51 -38.18 -5.18
C ILE A 169 2.99 -38.72 -6.51
N THR A 170 1.86 -39.39 -6.50
CA THR A 170 1.20 -39.96 -7.69
C THR A 170 -0.19 -39.37 -7.91
N SER A 171 -0.85 -38.95 -6.84
CA SER A 171 -2.22 -38.43 -6.83
C SER A 171 -2.36 -37.19 -5.94
N THR A 172 -3.50 -36.50 -6.05
CA THR A 172 -3.79 -35.34 -5.22
C THR A 172 -3.95 -35.68 -3.74
N SER A 173 -4.28 -36.92 -3.39
CA SER A 173 -4.33 -37.36 -1.98
C SER A 173 -2.97 -37.43 -1.32
N ASP A 174 -1.91 -37.65 -2.09
CA ASP A 174 -0.52 -37.75 -1.59
C ASP A 174 0.04 -36.37 -1.20
N LEU A 175 -0.66 -35.28 -1.58
CA LEU A 175 -0.26 -33.88 -1.27
C LEU A 175 -0.54 -33.48 0.17
N ARG A 176 -1.30 -34.30 0.91
CA ARG A 176 -1.61 -34.03 2.31
C ARG A 176 -0.32 -33.97 3.14
N SER A 177 -0.19 -32.94 3.97
CA SER A 177 0.97 -32.66 4.83
C SER A 177 2.30 -32.46 4.07
N LYS A 178 2.30 -32.37 2.74
CA LYS A 178 3.49 -32.05 1.94
C LYS A 178 3.78 -30.55 1.94
N ARG A 179 5.05 -30.19 1.75
CA ARG A 179 5.49 -28.80 1.56
C ARG A 179 5.11 -28.34 0.16
N VAL A 180 4.53 -27.16 0.06
CA VAL A 180 4.04 -26.63 -1.22
C VAL A 180 4.63 -25.24 -1.49
N ALA A 181 5.01 -24.98 -2.74
CA ALA A 181 5.26 -23.63 -3.24
C ALA A 181 4.07 -23.17 -4.08
N ALA A 182 3.63 -21.93 -3.90
CA ALA A 182 2.54 -21.31 -4.62
C ALA A 182 2.88 -19.84 -4.93
N LEU A 183 2.09 -19.18 -5.79
CA LEU A 183 2.34 -17.79 -6.21
C LEU A 183 2.17 -16.82 -5.03
N SER A 184 0.96 -16.53 -4.64
CA SER A 184 0.65 -15.69 -3.48
C SER A 184 -0.61 -16.21 -2.78
N PRO A 185 -0.84 -15.86 -1.50
CA PRO A 185 -2.06 -16.25 -0.78
C PRO A 185 -3.33 -15.69 -1.43
N GLN A 186 -3.23 -14.60 -2.18
CA GLN A 186 -4.32 -13.91 -2.88
C GLN A 186 -4.51 -14.41 -4.30
N SER A 187 -3.53 -15.12 -4.87
CA SER A 187 -3.60 -15.57 -6.26
C SER A 187 -4.78 -16.53 -6.48
N PHE A 188 -5.73 -16.11 -7.30
CA PHE A 188 -6.94 -16.88 -7.56
C PHE A 188 -6.59 -18.25 -8.14
N ALA A 189 -5.98 -18.32 -9.32
CA ALA A 189 -5.61 -19.57 -9.97
C ALA A 189 -4.43 -20.27 -9.27
N GLY A 190 -3.51 -19.53 -8.68
CA GLY A 190 -2.30 -20.06 -8.05
C GLY A 190 -2.49 -20.58 -6.61
N TRP A 191 -3.62 -20.28 -5.95
CA TRP A 191 -3.83 -20.69 -4.57
C TRP A 191 -5.31 -20.87 -4.20
N ILE A 192 -6.17 -19.88 -4.47
CA ILE A 192 -7.56 -19.86 -3.97
C ILE A 192 -8.37 -21.00 -4.59
N VAL A 193 -8.23 -21.26 -5.89
CA VAL A 193 -8.85 -22.40 -6.57
C VAL A 193 -8.44 -23.71 -5.90
N THR A 194 -7.16 -23.85 -5.56
CA THR A 194 -6.66 -25.04 -4.85
C THR A 194 -7.32 -25.22 -3.49
N LEU A 195 -7.41 -24.15 -2.69
CA LEU A 195 -8.10 -24.21 -1.39
C LEU A 195 -9.58 -24.55 -1.55
N GLY A 196 -10.23 -24.01 -2.60
CA GLY A 196 -11.61 -24.31 -2.94
C GLY A 196 -11.85 -25.79 -3.21
N GLU A 197 -10.99 -26.42 -3.99
CA GLU A 197 -11.06 -27.85 -4.28
C GLU A 197 -10.75 -28.70 -3.04
N ILE A 198 -9.75 -28.30 -2.25
CA ILE A 198 -9.43 -28.98 -0.99
C ILE A 198 -10.57 -28.85 0.03
N SER A 199 -11.36 -27.77 -0.03
CA SER A 199 -12.54 -27.59 0.85
C SER A 199 -13.63 -28.65 0.62
N ASN A 200 -13.64 -29.32 -0.52
CA ASN A 200 -14.53 -30.45 -0.77
C ASN A 200 -14.09 -31.72 0.00
N ILE A 201 -12.82 -31.76 0.45
CA ILE A 201 -12.21 -32.93 1.11
C ILE A 201 -12.10 -32.70 2.62
N THR A 202 -11.92 -31.46 3.07
CA THR A 202 -11.73 -31.10 4.48
C THR A 202 -12.35 -29.75 4.84
N GLN A 203 -12.81 -29.61 6.08
CA GLN A 203 -13.31 -28.35 6.62
C GLN A 203 -12.19 -27.29 6.84
N TYR A 204 -10.93 -27.72 6.88
CA TYR A 204 -9.77 -26.86 7.13
C TYR A 204 -8.78 -26.88 5.96
N PRO A 205 -9.16 -26.37 4.77
CA PRO A 205 -8.33 -26.48 3.59
C PRO A 205 -6.95 -25.82 3.72
N LYS A 206 -6.84 -24.75 4.52
CA LYS A 206 -5.56 -24.07 4.79
C LYS A 206 -4.55 -24.93 5.55
N ASN A 207 -5.02 -25.93 6.29
CA ASN A 207 -4.21 -26.84 7.08
C ASN A 207 -3.96 -28.20 6.38
N TYR A 208 -4.45 -28.36 5.16
CA TYR A 208 -4.30 -29.62 4.42
C TYR A 208 -2.86 -29.90 4.05
N PHE A 209 -2.12 -28.88 3.65
CA PHE A 209 -0.70 -28.96 3.33
C PHE A 209 0.15 -28.78 4.58
N GLY A 210 1.40 -29.27 4.55
CA GLY A 210 2.33 -29.13 5.67
C GLY A 210 2.77 -27.69 5.87
N LYS A 211 3.49 -27.14 4.91
CA LYS A 211 3.94 -25.75 4.91
C LYS A 211 3.83 -25.16 3.52
N ALA A 212 3.18 -24.01 3.39
CA ALA A 212 3.09 -23.26 2.15
C ALA A 212 4.17 -22.16 2.11
N TYR A 213 4.86 -22.11 0.97
CA TYR A 213 5.85 -21.07 0.65
C TYR A 213 5.34 -20.29 -0.54
N PHE A 214 5.22 -18.97 -0.38
CA PHE A 214 4.77 -18.09 -1.43
C PHE A 214 5.97 -17.43 -2.10
N LYS A 215 6.03 -17.53 -3.44
CA LYS A 215 7.21 -17.17 -4.26
C LYS A 215 6.96 -15.98 -5.18
N ASP A 216 5.92 -15.21 -4.90
CA ASP A 216 5.48 -14.07 -5.71
C ASP A 216 5.29 -14.37 -7.22
N GLU A 217 4.44 -13.74 -7.83
CA GLU A 217 3.93 -13.51 -9.18
C GLU A 217 4.50 -14.31 -10.38
N SER A 218 5.56 -15.11 -10.22
CA SER A 218 6.21 -15.87 -11.28
C SER A 218 6.24 -17.38 -10.96
N GLY A 219 5.91 -18.20 -11.94
CA GLY A 219 5.98 -19.66 -11.80
C GLY A 219 7.40 -20.24 -11.74
N MET A 220 8.39 -19.52 -12.26
CA MET A 220 9.77 -20.04 -12.31
C MET A 220 10.38 -20.30 -10.92
N PRO A 221 10.28 -19.40 -9.91
CA PRO A 221 10.75 -19.68 -8.56
C PRO A 221 10.03 -20.87 -7.88
N ILE A 222 8.78 -21.16 -8.28
CA ILE A 222 8.06 -22.34 -7.80
C ILE A 222 8.67 -23.60 -8.40
N VAL A 223 8.94 -23.58 -9.70
CA VAL A 223 9.58 -24.71 -10.40
C VAL A 223 10.97 -24.97 -9.81
N GLU A 224 11.76 -23.93 -9.60
CA GLU A 224 13.09 -24.04 -8.98
C GLU A 224 13.01 -24.66 -7.58
N ALA A 225 12.08 -24.21 -6.74
CA ALA A 225 11.88 -24.75 -5.40
C ALA A 225 11.50 -26.25 -5.42
N VAL A 226 10.72 -26.69 -6.41
CA VAL A 226 10.37 -28.11 -6.62
C VAL A 226 11.59 -28.90 -7.06
N LEU A 227 12.33 -28.43 -8.07
CA LEU A 227 13.51 -29.11 -8.61
C LEU A 227 14.64 -29.20 -7.58
N ASN A 228 14.85 -28.14 -6.80
CA ASN A 228 15.85 -28.07 -5.73
C ASN A 228 15.45 -28.83 -4.45
N LYS A 229 14.27 -29.49 -4.42
CA LYS A 229 13.74 -30.22 -3.24
C LYS A 229 13.49 -29.35 -2.01
N GLU A 230 13.36 -28.02 -2.19
CA GLU A 230 12.95 -27.09 -1.12
C GLU A 230 11.50 -27.35 -0.70
N VAL A 231 10.66 -27.75 -1.68
CA VAL A 231 9.28 -28.16 -1.49
C VAL A 231 9.03 -29.51 -2.21
N ASP A 232 7.94 -30.16 -1.84
CA ASP A 232 7.61 -31.45 -2.40
C ASP A 232 6.84 -31.32 -3.72
N PHE A 233 6.00 -30.27 -3.84
CA PHE A 233 5.26 -29.95 -5.05
C PHE A 233 5.03 -28.44 -5.18
N GLY A 234 4.62 -28.01 -6.37
CA GLY A 234 4.30 -26.60 -6.69
C GLY A 234 2.90 -26.44 -7.27
N ILE A 235 2.33 -25.26 -7.13
CA ILE A 235 1.06 -24.86 -7.72
C ILE A 235 1.32 -23.71 -8.69
N LEU A 236 1.06 -23.96 -9.97
CA LEU A 236 1.15 -22.99 -11.05
C LEU A 236 -0.25 -22.67 -11.59
N ARG A 237 -0.37 -21.57 -12.30
CA ARG A 237 -1.55 -21.32 -13.15
C ARG A 237 -1.52 -22.29 -14.34
N THR A 238 -2.70 -22.59 -14.88
CA THR A 238 -2.80 -23.32 -16.17
C THR A 238 -2.02 -22.58 -17.26
N CYS A 239 -1.47 -23.32 -18.22
CA CYS A 239 -0.62 -22.87 -19.33
C CYS A 239 0.78 -22.31 -18.92
N GLU A 240 1.09 -22.20 -17.65
CA GLU A 240 2.36 -21.61 -17.21
C GLU A 240 3.52 -22.61 -17.38
N ILE A 241 3.30 -23.90 -17.08
CA ILE A 241 4.33 -24.93 -17.28
C ILE A 241 4.66 -25.11 -18.75
N GLU A 242 3.67 -25.12 -19.64
CA GLU A 242 3.87 -25.21 -21.09
C GLU A 242 4.65 -24.00 -21.62
N ALA A 243 4.33 -22.81 -21.12
CA ALA A 243 5.06 -21.60 -21.49
C ALA A 243 6.54 -21.64 -21.03
N LEU A 244 6.81 -22.18 -19.85
CA LEU A 244 8.19 -22.35 -19.35
C LEU A 244 8.98 -23.37 -20.17
N VAL A 245 8.35 -24.49 -20.50
CA VAL A 245 8.97 -25.54 -21.33
C VAL A 245 9.20 -25.04 -22.76
N SER A 246 8.23 -24.37 -23.39
CA SER A 246 8.35 -23.85 -24.76
C SER A 246 9.44 -22.79 -24.91
N ARG A 247 9.73 -22.05 -23.84
CA ARG A 247 10.83 -21.06 -23.79
C ARG A 247 12.18 -21.69 -23.44
N GLY A 248 12.26 -23.00 -23.21
CA GLY A 248 13.47 -23.69 -22.81
C GLY A 248 13.94 -23.40 -21.38
N LEU A 249 13.11 -22.77 -20.55
CA LEU A 249 13.42 -22.45 -19.15
C LEU A 249 13.31 -23.67 -18.24
N VAL A 250 12.50 -24.64 -18.63
CA VAL A 250 12.31 -25.91 -17.92
C VAL A 250 12.52 -27.04 -18.92
N ALA A 251 13.40 -28.00 -18.59
CA ALA A 251 13.63 -29.15 -19.45
C ALA A 251 12.39 -30.05 -19.49
N PRO A 252 12.01 -30.58 -20.67
CA PRO A 252 10.90 -31.54 -20.79
C PRO A 252 11.10 -32.74 -19.87
N ASN A 253 10.02 -33.28 -19.32
CA ASN A 253 9.98 -34.48 -18.48
C ASN A 253 10.73 -34.37 -17.13
N THR A 254 11.18 -33.20 -16.69
CA THR A 254 11.74 -33.01 -15.34
C THR A 254 10.65 -32.91 -14.28
N LEU A 255 9.47 -32.45 -14.69
CA LEU A 255 8.28 -32.32 -13.86
C LEU A 255 7.16 -33.21 -14.36
N LYS A 256 6.31 -33.67 -13.45
CA LYS A 256 5.04 -34.33 -13.75
C LYS A 256 3.87 -33.51 -13.19
N VAL A 257 2.71 -33.64 -13.85
CA VAL A 257 1.45 -33.04 -13.38
C VAL A 257 0.73 -34.05 -12.48
N VAL A 258 0.41 -33.63 -11.28
CA VAL A 258 -0.30 -34.41 -10.28
C VAL A 258 -1.81 -34.22 -10.44
N GLY A 259 -2.57 -35.32 -10.51
CA GLY A 259 -4.03 -35.25 -10.69
C GLY A 259 -4.47 -34.67 -12.03
N LYS A 260 -3.71 -34.92 -13.09
CA LYS A 260 -4.00 -34.45 -14.45
C LYS A 260 -5.45 -34.72 -14.86
N LYS A 261 -6.19 -33.70 -15.25
CA LYS A 261 -7.53 -33.77 -15.81
C LYS A 261 -7.48 -33.94 -17.35
N PRO A 262 -8.55 -34.46 -17.98
CA PRO A 262 -8.63 -34.55 -19.44
C PRO A 262 -8.48 -33.17 -20.16
N GLU A 263 -7.91 -33.22 -21.37
CA GLU A 263 -7.69 -32.03 -22.23
C GLU A 263 -8.85 -31.77 -23.21
N ASP A 264 -10.06 -32.12 -22.84
CA ASP A 264 -11.25 -32.11 -23.70
C ASP A 264 -11.80 -30.69 -23.97
N VAL A 265 -11.73 -29.82 -22.95
CA VAL A 265 -12.29 -28.47 -22.99
C VAL A 265 -11.24 -27.36 -22.98
N PHE A 266 -10.00 -27.72 -22.64
CA PHE A 266 -8.90 -26.77 -22.42
C PHE A 266 -7.57 -27.36 -22.89
N ALA A 267 -6.81 -26.58 -23.64
CA ALA A 267 -5.59 -27.08 -24.31
C ALA A 267 -4.37 -27.23 -23.41
N CYS A 268 -4.38 -26.62 -22.21
CA CYS A 268 -3.25 -26.70 -21.28
C CYS A 268 -3.51 -27.71 -20.15
N LEU A 269 -2.42 -28.13 -19.51
CA LEU A 269 -2.45 -29.02 -18.35
C LEU A 269 -3.16 -28.38 -17.17
N ARG A 270 -3.96 -29.17 -16.46
CA ARG A 270 -4.69 -28.74 -15.26
C ARG A 270 -4.88 -29.89 -14.28
N SER A 271 -4.98 -29.55 -13.01
CA SER A 271 -5.23 -30.53 -11.95
C SER A 271 -6.65 -30.47 -11.39
N TYR A 272 -7.33 -29.33 -11.57
CA TYR A 272 -8.70 -29.08 -11.09
C TYR A 272 -9.61 -28.51 -12.16
N ASP A 273 -10.82 -28.15 -11.76
CA ASP A 273 -11.80 -27.54 -12.63
C ASP A 273 -11.40 -26.12 -12.99
N LEU A 274 -11.98 -25.62 -14.06
CA LEU A 274 -11.66 -24.32 -14.66
C LEU A 274 -12.73 -23.30 -14.28
N TYR A 275 -12.27 -22.07 -14.12
CA TYR A 275 -13.06 -20.90 -13.77
C TYR A 275 -12.96 -19.84 -14.88
N PRO A 276 -13.85 -18.84 -14.87
CA PRO A 276 -13.77 -17.73 -15.81
C PRO A 276 -12.41 -17.03 -15.75
N ASP A 277 -11.97 -16.57 -16.93
CA ASP A 277 -10.68 -15.91 -17.11
C ASP A 277 -10.66 -14.49 -16.52
N LEU A 278 -9.70 -13.67 -16.94
CA LEU A 278 -9.56 -12.29 -16.49
C LEU A 278 -10.77 -11.46 -16.92
N ILE A 279 -11.17 -10.56 -16.04
CA ILE A 279 -12.29 -9.64 -16.24
C ILE A 279 -11.74 -8.23 -16.38
N PHE A 280 -12.13 -7.56 -17.46
CA PHE A 280 -11.99 -6.12 -17.59
C PHE A 280 -13.18 -5.46 -16.90
N ALA A 281 -12.92 -4.72 -15.85
CA ALA A 281 -13.94 -4.12 -15.01
C ALA A 281 -13.71 -2.61 -14.83
N ALA A 282 -14.75 -1.93 -14.38
CA ALA A 282 -14.77 -0.51 -14.07
C ALA A 282 -15.20 -0.26 -12.65
N GLN A 283 -14.73 0.84 -12.06
CA GLN A 283 -15.17 1.31 -10.76
C GLN A 283 -16.67 1.63 -10.72
N ALA A 284 -17.25 1.54 -9.52
CA ALA A 284 -18.67 1.82 -9.30
C ALA A 284 -19.06 3.25 -9.71
N ASP A 285 -18.23 4.21 -9.37
CA ASP A 285 -18.43 5.66 -9.56
C ASP A 285 -18.10 6.16 -10.97
N LEU A 286 -17.46 5.33 -11.81
CA LEU A 286 -17.22 5.70 -13.20
C LEU A 286 -18.54 5.87 -13.96
N SER A 287 -18.66 6.94 -14.76
CA SER A 287 -19.92 7.28 -15.43
C SER A 287 -20.44 6.14 -16.33
N PRO A 288 -21.75 5.90 -16.39
CA PRO A 288 -22.34 4.85 -17.25
C PRO A 288 -21.99 5.01 -18.73
N ASP A 289 -21.82 6.25 -19.22
CA ASP A 289 -21.42 6.50 -20.61
C ASP A 289 -20.01 6.01 -20.89
N ILE A 290 -19.05 6.29 -20.00
CA ILE A 290 -17.68 5.78 -20.11
C ILE A 290 -17.68 4.26 -20.08
N LYS A 291 -18.37 3.63 -19.11
CA LYS A 291 -18.51 2.17 -19.02
C LYS A 291 -19.02 1.57 -20.33
N ARG A 292 -20.10 2.13 -20.88
CA ARG A 292 -20.71 1.69 -22.14
C ARG A 292 -19.73 1.82 -23.32
N ARG A 293 -19.03 2.95 -23.45
CA ARG A 293 -18.05 3.20 -24.54
C ARG A 293 -16.84 2.26 -24.44
N VAL A 294 -16.31 2.04 -23.23
CA VAL A 294 -15.23 1.09 -22.99
C VAL A 294 -15.68 -0.33 -23.37
N ALA A 295 -16.84 -0.79 -22.86
CA ALA A 295 -17.37 -2.11 -23.20
C ALA A 295 -17.56 -2.29 -24.71
N ALA A 296 -18.13 -1.29 -25.40
CA ALA A 296 -18.32 -1.35 -26.86
C ALA A 296 -16.97 -1.44 -27.61
N ALA A 297 -15.95 -0.69 -27.15
CA ALA A 297 -14.62 -0.74 -27.76
C ALA A 297 -13.95 -2.11 -27.57
N LEU A 298 -14.05 -2.70 -26.38
CA LEU A 298 -13.52 -4.03 -26.05
C LEU A 298 -14.19 -5.11 -26.89
N LEU A 299 -15.52 -5.13 -26.93
CA LEU A 299 -16.30 -6.17 -27.60
C LEU A 299 -16.24 -6.10 -29.14
N SER A 300 -15.96 -4.92 -29.68
CA SER A 300 -15.76 -4.73 -31.14
C SER A 300 -14.31 -4.97 -31.59
N MET A 301 -13.39 -5.27 -30.65
CA MET A 301 -12.00 -5.53 -30.97
C MET A 301 -11.85 -6.94 -31.56
N PRO A 302 -11.16 -7.10 -32.71
CA PRO A 302 -10.82 -8.43 -33.20
C PRO A 302 -9.88 -9.15 -32.23
N THR A 303 -9.80 -10.47 -32.34
CA THR A 303 -8.79 -11.23 -31.60
C THR A 303 -7.38 -10.84 -32.07
N THR A 304 -6.43 -10.83 -31.15
CA THR A 304 -5.01 -10.60 -31.44
C THR A 304 -4.43 -11.74 -32.30
N GLU A 305 -3.22 -11.54 -32.83
CA GLU A 305 -2.52 -12.59 -33.60
C GLU A 305 -2.33 -13.88 -32.80
N SER A 306 -2.13 -13.77 -31.51
CA SER A 306 -2.06 -14.90 -30.58
C SER A 306 -3.42 -15.50 -30.19
N GLY A 307 -4.53 -14.97 -30.74
CA GLY A 307 -5.89 -15.47 -30.55
C GLY A 307 -6.60 -14.97 -29.29
N TYR A 308 -6.02 -14.07 -28.52
CA TYR A 308 -6.67 -13.44 -27.37
C TYR A 308 -7.64 -12.34 -27.80
N GLY A 309 -8.64 -12.08 -26.98
CA GLY A 309 -9.62 -11.02 -27.22
C GLY A 309 -10.54 -10.79 -26.02
N TRP A 310 -11.56 -10.00 -26.23
CA TRP A 310 -12.58 -9.71 -25.22
C TRP A 310 -13.94 -10.23 -25.70
N THR A 311 -14.74 -10.75 -24.76
CA THR A 311 -16.08 -11.26 -25.03
C THR A 311 -17.04 -10.88 -23.91
N LEU A 312 -18.32 -11.07 -24.17
CA LEU A 312 -19.36 -10.91 -23.15
C LEU A 312 -19.28 -11.99 -22.09
N GLY A 313 -19.77 -11.64 -20.93
CA GLY A 313 -19.75 -12.28 -19.64
C GLY A 313 -19.69 -13.81 -19.56
N ALA A 314 -18.86 -14.27 -18.65
CA ALA A 314 -18.89 -15.64 -18.16
C ALA A 314 -19.82 -15.74 -16.94
N ASN A 315 -20.35 -16.94 -16.71
CA ASN A 315 -21.09 -17.23 -15.47
C ASN A 315 -20.11 -17.26 -14.27
N LEU A 316 -20.26 -16.32 -13.35
CA LEU A 316 -19.41 -16.19 -12.16
C LEU A 316 -19.95 -16.92 -10.93
N SER A 317 -21.08 -17.64 -11.03
CA SER A 317 -21.73 -18.27 -9.88
C SER A 317 -20.80 -19.25 -9.16
N GLU A 318 -20.08 -20.12 -9.92
CA GLU A 318 -19.14 -21.08 -9.34
C GLU A 318 -17.97 -20.38 -8.65
N THR A 319 -17.43 -19.32 -9.27
CA THR A 319 -16.37 -18.48 -8.65
C THR A 319 -16.85 -17.86 -7.36
N ARG A 320 -18.07 -17.31 -7.35
CA ARG A 320 -18.66 -16.68 -6.15
C ARG A 320 -18.85 -17.71 -5.05
N HIS A 321 -19.43 -18.87 -5.34
CA HIS A 321 -19.59 -19.94 -4.36
C HIS A 321 -18.26 -20.46 -3.81
N LEU A 322 -17.21 -20.52 -4.62
CA LEU A 322 -15.87 -20.91 -4.17
C LEU A 322 -15.31 -19.88 -3.19
N VAL A 323 -15.37 -18.60 -3.54
CA VAL A 323 -14.86 -17.48 -2.73
C VAL A 323 -15.62 -17.38 -1.40
N GLU A 324 -16.96 -17.49 -1.44
CA GLU A 324 -17.82 -17.49 -0.26
C GLU A 324 -17.53 -18.66 0.68
N ARG A 325 -17.42 -19.87 0.15
CA ARG A 325 -17.14 -21.09 0.91
C ARG A 325 -15.79 -21.05 1.64
N LEU A 326 -14.80 -20.37 1.06
CA LEU A 326 -13.49 -20.17 1.69
C LEU A 326 -13.47 -19.03 2.71
N GLY A 327 -14.59 -18.32 2.88
CA GLY A 327 -14.67 -17.16 3.78
C GLY A 327 -13.89 -15.95 3.28
N PHE A 328 -13.54 -15.91 1.99
CA PHE A 328 -13.04 -14.70 1.32
C PHE A 328 -14.22 -13.77 1.03
N SER A 329 -15.11 -13.58 2.02
CA SER A 329 -16.19 -12.62 1.89
C SER A 329 -15.64 -11.19 1.90
N PRO A 330 -16.26 -10.26 1.14
CA PRO A 330 -15.79 -8.87 1.01
C PRO A 330 -16.03 -8.02 2.26
N THR A 331 -15.92 -8.60 3.43
CA THR A 331 -15.78 -7.83 4.65
C THR A 331 -14.41 -7.17 4.63
N VAL A 332 -14.30 -6.12 3.81
CA VAL A 332 -13.18 -5.16 3.73
C VAL A 332 -12.84 -4.56 5.11
N ARG A 333 -13.48 -5.02 6.17
CA ARG A 333 -13.32 -4.43 7.50
C ARG A 333 -11.98 -4.65 8.17
N THR A 334 -11.10 -5.52 7.69
CA THR A 334 -9.90 -5.83 8.48
C THR A 334 -8.61 -6.19 7.74
N THR A 335 -8.62 -6.36 6.40
CA THR A 335 -7.41 -6.85 5.73
C THR A 335 -6.33 -5.77 5.60
N GLY A 336 -6.70 -4.50 5.52
CA GLY A 336 -5.75 -3.39 5.58
C GLY A 336 -5.05 -3.27 6.94
N SER A 337 -5.81 -3.53 8.02
CA SER A 337 -5.26 -3.46 9.38
C SER A 337 -4.32 -4.61 9.70
N SER A 338 -4.61 -5.84 9.25
CA SER A 338 -3.77 -7.01 9.57
C SER A 338 -2.43 -7.00 8.83
N VAL A 339 -2.41 -6.59 7.57
CA VAL A 339 -1.14 -6.48 6.79
C VAL A 339 -0.29 -5.32 7.29
N ILE A 340 -0.92 -4.19 7.67
CA ILE A 340 -0.23 -3.08 8.31
C ILE A 340 0.28 -3.51 9.68
N ILE A 341 -0.53 -4.21 10.47
CA ILE A 341 -0.13 -4.74 11.78
C ILE A 341 1.01 -5.75 11.63
N ASP A 342 0.96 -6.68 10.66
CA ASP A 342 2.04 -7.65 10.43
C ASP A 342 3.35 -6.99 9.98
N ARG A 343 3.27 -5.95 9.15
CA ARG A 343 4.44 -5.19 8.70
C ARG A 343 5.05 -4.33 9.81
N TYR A 344 4.20 -3.79 10.68
CA TYR A 344 4.62 -2.89 11.77
C TYR A 344 4.53 -3.50 13.16
N LYS A 345 4.19 -4.80 13.31
CA LYS A 345 4.03 -5.46 14.61
C LYS A 345 5.22 -5.28 15.54
N TYR A 346 6.45 -5.37 15.03
CA TYR A 346 7.65 -5.13 15.83
C TYR A 346 7.83 -3.66 16.20
N ALA A 347 7.52 -2.73 15.31
CA ALA A 347 7.56 -1.30 15.60
C ALA A 347 6.48 -0.90 16.62
N LEU A 348 5.28 -1.45 16.51
CA LEU A 348 4.19 -1.28 17.47
C LEU A 348 4.55 -1.87 18.83
N LEU A 349 5.15 -3.07 18.86
CA LEU A 349 5.58 -3.74 20.07
C LEU A 349 6.68 -2.92 20.77
N ILE A 350 7.66 -2.41 20.02
CA ILE A 350 8.71 -1.50 20.55
C ILE A 350 8.08 -0.21 21.09
N GLY A 351 7.13 0.38 20.38
CA GLY A 351 6.42 1.59 20.80
C GLY A 351 5.67 1.40 22.11
N VAL A 352 4.93 0.30 22.26
CA VAL A 352 4.24 -0.06 23.50
C VAL A 352 5.23 -0.30 24.63
N LEU A 353 6.35 -0.97 24.37
CA LEU A 353 7.38 -1.25 25.37
C LEU A 353 8.06 0.03 25.87
N LEU A 354 8.34 0.98 24.97
CA LEU A 354 8.87 2.31 25.31
C LEU A 354 7.86 3.12 26.15
N LEU A 355 6.58 3.05 25.80
CA LEU A 355 5.53 3.73 26.56
C LEU A 355 5.37 3.15 27.97
N LEU A 356 5.41 1.84 28.12
CA LEU A 356 5.41 1.17 29.42
C LEU A 356 6.67 1.54 30.23
N ALA A 357 7.84 1.57 29.61
CA ALA A 357 9.07 2.00 30.27
C ALA A 357 9.01 3.47 30.74
N ALA A 358 8.43 4.37 29.94
CA ALA A 358 8.22 5.77 30.31
C ALA A 358 7.26 5.92 31.49
N VAL A 359 6.15 5.18 31.48
CA VAL A 359 5.19 5.15 32.60
C VAL A 359 5.86 4.61 33.89
N PHE A 360 6.60 3.51 33.78
CA PHE A 360 7.32 2.95 34.89
C PHE A 360 8.39 3.90 35.44
N TYR A 361 9.14 4.54 34.55
CA TYR A 361 10.13 5.57 34.91
C TYR A 361 9.47 6.75 35.64
N SER A 362 8.36 7.29 35.09
CA SER A 362 7.58 8.37 35.71
C SER A 362 7.12 7.97 37.14
N PHE A 363 6.64 6.75 37.32
CA PHE A 363 6.19 6.25 38.62
C PHE A 363 7.36 6.09 39.61
N ALA A 364 8.52 5.58 39.14
CA ALA A 364 9.72 5.46 39.95
C ALA A 364 10.27 6.83 40.41
N VAL A 365 10.30 7.80 39.48
CA VAL A 365 10.70 9.18 39.79
C VAL A 365 9.73 9.82 40.80
N SER A 366 8.42 9.70 40.60
CA SER A 366 7.40 10.21 41.51
C SER A 366 7.55 9.66 42.90
N ARG A 367 7.80 8.33 43.06
CA ARG A 367 8.07 7.70 44.34
C ARG A 367 9.35 8.21 44.98
N THR A 368 10.40 8.42 44.21
CA THR A 368 11.68 8.92 44.71
C THR A 368 11.57 10.37 45.17
N VAL A 369 10.87 11.20 44.39
CA VAL A 369 10.59 12.61 44.77
C VAL A 369 9.74 12.64 46.01
N ALA A 370 8.65 11.89 46.10
CA ALA A 370 7.81 11.83 47.30
C ALA A 370 8.61 11.43 48.58
N ARG A 371 9.51 10.43 48.45
CA ARG A 371 10.39 10.02 49.57
C ARG A 371 11.36 11.13 49.97
N ARG A 372 11.96 11.82 49.02
CA ARG A 372 12.90 12.94 49.30
C ARG A 372 12.17 14.13 49.89
N THR A 373 10.97 14.44 49.37
CA THR A 373 10.15 15.54 49.91
C THR A 373 9.75 15.25 51.37
N LYS A 374 9.34 14.01 51.68
CA LYS A 374 9.00 13.62 53.06
C LYS A 374 10.19 13.80 53.99
N LYS A 375 11.38 13.32 53.59
CA LYS A 375 12.62 13.53 54.41
C LYS A 375 12.97 14.98 54.61
N LEU A 376 12.77 15.80 53.53
CA LEU A 376 13.04 17.23 53.59
C LEU A 376 12.10 17.94 54.57
N VAL A 377 10.81 17.58 54.59
CA VAL A 377 9.83 18.09 55.56
C VAL A 377 10.22 17.69 57.00
N GLU A 378 10.58 16.43 57.22
CA GLU A 378 11.04 15.96 58.53
C GLU A 378 12.26 16.77 59.04
N VAL A 379 13.25 17.03 58.18
CA VAL A 379 14.44 17.83 58.54
C VAL A 379 14.09 19.30 58.81
N ILE A 380 13.14 19.87 58.04
CA ILE A 380 12.66 21.24 58.25
C ILE A 380 11.94 21.36 59.60
N ASP A 381 11.07 20.38 59.91
CA ASP A 381 10.36 20.35 61.21
C ASP A 381 11.33 20.20 62.39
N GLU A 382 12.31 19.28 62.30
CA GLU A 382 13.35 19.12 63.32
C GLU A 382 14.15 20.40 63.48
N LYS A 383 14.56 21.08 62.41
CA LYS A 383 15.26 22.37 62.47
C LYS A 383 14.40 23.43 63.08
N SER A 384 13.11 23.47 62.79
CA SER A 384 12.19 24.50 63.38
C SER A 384 12.02 24.31 64.87
N GLU A 385 11.98 23.04 65.37
CA GLU A 385 11.92 22.75 66.80
C GLU A 385 13.22 23.12 67.49
N LEU A 386 14.37 22.85 66.87
CA LEU A 386 15.69 23.24 67.42
C LEU A 386 15.80 24.76 67.47
N GLU A 387 15.32 25.48 66.48
CA GLU A 387 15.29 26.98 66.45
C GLU A 387 14.39 27.53 67.57
N LYS A 388 13.21 26.92 67.79
CA LYS A 388 12.32 27.32 68.89
C LYS A 388 12.99 27.09 70.29
N THR A 389 13.60 25.93 70.51
CA THR A 389 14.30 25.63 71.76
C THR A 389 15.47 26.58 71.98
N ALA A 390 16.29 26.83 70.95
CA ALA A 390 17.38 27.77 70.99
C ALA A 390 16.91 29.21 71.30
N ARG A 391 15.75 29.59 70.81
CA ARG A 391 15.15 30.92 71.08
C ARG A 391 14.72 31.00 72.57
N ILE A 392 14.05 29.96 73.09
CA ILE A 392 13.62 29.90 74.49
C ILE A 392 14.84 29.94 75.42
N ASP A 393 15.89 29.21 75.10
CA ASP A 393 17.10 29.20 75.89
C ASP A 393 17.82 30.57 75.86
N ARG A 394 17.86 31.25 74.75
CA ARG A 394 18.37 32.62 74.65
C ARG A 394 17.53 33.61 75.48
N GLU A 395 16.22 33.47 75.49
CA GLU A 395 15.34 34.30 76.32
C GLU A 395 15.58 34.03 77.79
N ARG A 396 15.76 32.76 78.20
CA ARG A 396 16.09 32.39 79.57
C ARG A 396 17.46 32.91 79.99
N LEU A 397 18.48 32.78 79.16
CA LEU A 397 19.80 33.36 79.41
C LEU A 397 19.72 34.88 79.59
N SER A 398 19.01 35.54 78.74
CA SER A 398 18.80 37.01 78.83
C SER A 398 18.07 37.42 80.13
N GLN A 399 17.11 36.58 80.59
CA GLN A 399 16.46 36.77 81.90
C GLN A 399 17.42 36.58 83.08
N LEU A 400 18.24 35.52 83.05
CA LEU A 400 19.21 35.26 84.02
C LEU A 400 20.31 36.30 84.07
N GLU A 401 20.80 36.79 82.98
CA GLU A 401 21.73 37.90 82.90
C GLU A 401 21.16 39.18 83.49
N ARG A 402 19.88 39.52 83.17
CA ARG A 402 19.21 40.65 83.82
C ARG A 402 19.04 40.49 85.33
N ALA A 403 18.65 39.27 85.73
CA ALA A 403 18.53 38.97 87.20
C ALA A 403 19.88 39.05 87.89
N GLY A 404 20.95 38.53 87.26
CA GLY A 404 22.31 38.65 87.75
C GLY A 404 22.79 40.09 87.95
N PHE A 405 22.53 40.86 86.88
CA PHE A 405 22.86 42.29 86.85
C PHE A 405 22.14 43.09 87.94
N VAL A 406 20.81 42.79 88.14
CA VAL A 406 20.03 43.38 89.22
C VAL A 406 20.55 43.00 90.59
N SER A 407 20.99 41.69 90.78
CA SER A 407 21.57 41.20 92.04
C SER A 407 22.92 41.87 92.35
N GLU A 408 23.77 41.99 91.29
CA GLU A 408 25.08 42.65 91.42
C GLU A 408 24.97 44.10 91.80
N ILE A 409 24.04 44.85 91.10
CA ILE A 409 23.73 46.27 91.41
C ILE A 409 23.16 46.35 92.82
N SER A 410 22.24 45.47 93.19
CA SER A 410 21.66 45.47 94.58
C SER A 410 22.70 45.20 95.66
N SER A 411 23.66 44.31 95.40
CA SER A 411 24.77 44.04 96.32
C SER A 411 25.71 45.25 96.45
N MET A 412 26.01 45.88 95.32
CA MET A 412 26.85 47.08 95.28
C MET A 412 26.18 48.29 96.03
N ILE A 413 24.92 48.49 95.75
CA ILE A 413 24.14 49.58 96.44
C ILE A 413 24.06 49.30 97.95
N ALA A 414 23.81 48.01 98.30
CA ALA A 414 23.78 47.57 99.71
C ALA A 414 25.16 47.81 100.42
N HIS A 415 26.26 47.58 99.69
CA HIS A 415 27.58 47.87 100.15
C HIS A 415 27.89 49.33 100.33
N GLU A 416 27.55 50.19 99.31
CA GLU A 416 27.72 51.65 99.34
C GLU A 416 26.83 52.35 100.40
N LEU A 417 25.60 51.83 100.61
CA LEU A 417 24.74 52.33 101.63
C LEU A 417 25.17 51.94 103.03
N ARG A 418 25.86 50.80 103.23
CA ARG A 418 26.37 50.36 104.52
C ARG A 418 27.52 51.27 105.01
N GLN A 419 28.33 51.82 104.08
CA GLN A 419 29.43 52.73 104.46
C GLN A 419 28.95 54.04 105.08
N PRO A 420 28.02 54.83 104.51
CA PRO A 420 27.57 56.01 105.17
C PRO A 420 26.74 55.80 106.41
N VAL A 421 25.98 54.64 106.43
CA VAL A 421 25.22 54.30 107.62
C VAL A 421 26.17 53.92 108.78
N ALA A 422 27.25 53.17 108.51
CA ALA A 422 28.27 52.82 109.51
C ALA A 422 29.00 54.07 109.99
N SER A 423 29.23 55.07 109.14
CA SER A 423 29.78 56.39 109.48
C SER A 423 28.85 57.17 110.38
N LEU A 424 27.55 57.18 110.08
CA LEU A 424 26.53 57.84 110.91
C LEU A 424 26.37 57.14 112.27
N ILE A 425 26.43 55.85 112.38
CA ILE A 425 26.38 55.12 113.62
C ILE A 425 27.61 55.46 114.45
N ASN A 426 28.82 55.47 113.86
CA ASN A 426 30.06 55.83 114.57
C ASN A 426 30.03 57.35 114.99
N TYR A 427 29.27 58.17 114.30
CA TYR A 427 29.06 59.53 114.72
C TYR A 427 28.05 59.63 115.87
N ALA A 428 27.08 58.78 115.94
CA ALA A 428 26.06 58.76 117.00
C ALA A 428 26.57 58.19 118.28
N ASP A 429 27.49 57.19 118.23
CA ASP A 429 28.13 56.58 119.44
C ASP A 429 29.27 57.46 120.06
N GLY A 430 29.65 58.57 119.37
CA GLY A 430 30.72 59.47 119.81
C GLY A 430 30.23 60.79 120.44
N LEU A 431 28.89 60.94 120.70
CA LEU A 431 28.27 62.03 121.48
C LEU A 431 27.78 61.49 122.83
#